data_60a39106c1b102b342be377226c0814b
#
_entry.id   60a39106c1b102b342be377226c0814b
#
_cell.length_a   1.000
_cell.length_b   1.000
_cell.length_c   1.000
_cell.angle_alpha   90.00
_cell.angle_beta   90.00
_cell.angle_gamma   90.00
#
_symmetry.space_group_name_H-M   'P 1'
#
loop_
_entity.id
_entity.type
_entity.pdbx_description
1 polymer ?
#
loop_
_entity_poly.entity_id
_entity_poly.type
_entity_poly.pdbx_seq_one_letter_code
_entity_poly.pdbx_strand_id
1 'polypeptide(L)'
;KDALSTISRFYYFRIGRAQEPWPQEIILYQPYEVEQILLPDNANCLAVQAFLKMCGIDFQIEPRSNAEYMSPSGRVPFIKCGAFLIPEFDNIVSFIGNKGTSLSDHLTANCKADMRAYMSLVNNVFVNAELYICWVDELTLNEVTKVRHGSVYPWPLNHFLNWQKRKEVIKKLNVLGWYNKTIEEVCEEVKNCCTALSERLEGSDYFSGDKTPNELDALVFGHIFTIITTPLPGNKLANIVQSYPLLVHLCKRIETRYFQRSED
;
A
#
# COMPACT_ATOMS: atom_id res chain seq x y z
N LYS A 1 -23.88 10.59 -12.42
CA LYS A 1 -22.56 10.73 -11.76
C LYS A 1 -22.70 10.92 -10.24
N ASP A 2 -23.87 11.35 -9.74
CA ASP A 2 -24.06 11.71 -8.33
C ASP A 2 -24.52 10.54 -7.43
N ALA A 3 -25.01 9.45 -8.01
CA ALA A 3 -25.50 8.31 -7.22
C ALA A 3 -24.40 7.53 -6.50
N LEU A 4 -23.21 7.37 -7.11
CA LEU A 4 -22.10 6.64 -6.51
C LEU A 4 -21.40 7.45 -5.40
N SER A 5 -21.35 8.79 -5.53
CA SER A 5 -20.84 9.66 -4.47
C SER A 5 -21.76 9.70 -3.26
N THR A 6 -23.06 9.60 -3.47
CA THR A 6 -24.09 9.56 -2.43
C THR A 6 -24.07 8.24 -1.67
N ILE A 7 -23.89 7.10 -2.36
CA ILE A 7 -23.78 5.78 -1.74
C ILE A 7 -22.51 5.69 -0.89
N SER A 8 -21.38 6.19 -1.39
CA SER A 8 -20.12 6.29 -0.62
C SER A 8 -20.31 7.13 0.64
N ARG A 9 -20.94 8.31 0.53
CA ARG A 9 -21.20 9.19 1.67
C ARG A 9 -22.18 8.58 2.68
N PHE A 10 -23.19 7.81 2.25
CA PHE A 10 -24.12 7.10 3.15
C PHE A 10 -23.45 5.95 3.90
N TYR A 11 -22.53 5.23 3.27
CA TYR A 11 -21.73 4.21 3.94
C TYR A 11 -20.86 4.81 5.03
N TYR A 12 -20.16 5.92 4.76
CA TYR A 12 -19.32 6.62 5.74
C TYR A 12 -20.14 7.21 6.91
N PHE A 13 -21.37 7.70 6.69
CA PHE A 13 -22.18 8.28 7.76
C PHE A 13 -22.73 7.24 8.74
N ARG A 14 -22.89 5.99 8.31
CA ARG A 14 -23.34 4.88 9.17
C ARG A 14 -22.18 4.29 10.01
N ILE A 15 -20.94 4.36 9.53
CA ILE A 15 -19.74 3.83 10.21
C ILE A 15 -19.50 4.54 11.56
N GLY A 16 -19.75 5.83 11.65
CA GLY A 16 -19.53 6.61 12.88
C GLY A 16 -20.51 6.39 14.03
N ARG A 17 -21.58 5.59 13.84
CA ARG A 17 -22.63 5.37 14.85
C ARG A 17 -22.83 3.93 15.28
N ALA A 18 -22.10 2.97 14.75
CA ALA A 18 -22.20 1.60 15.21
C ALA A 18 -21.50 1.46 16.57
N GLN A 19 -22.28 1.26 17.61
CA GLN A 19 -21.80 0.97 18.99
C GLN A 19 -21.35 -0.49 19.11
N GLU A 20 -20.50 -0.94 18.17
CA GLU A 20 -19.89 -2.26 18.33
C GLU A 20 -18.72 -2.15 19.30
N PRO A 21 -18.52 -3.16 20.19
CA PRO A 21 -17.41 -3.13 21.12
C PRO A 21 -16.07 -3.06 20.40
N TRP A 22 -15.13 -2.31 20.98
CA TRP A 22 -13.76 -2.16 20.48
C TRP A 22 -12.77 -2.54 21.58
N PRO A 23 -11.69 -3.26 21.27
CA PRO A 23 -11.29 -3.77 19.95
C PRO A 23 -12.09 -5.01 19.52
N GLN A 24 -12.28 -5.16 18.20
CA GLN A 24 -12.84 -6.36 17.59
C GLN A 24 -11.76 -7.10 16.80
N GLU A 25 -12.01 -8.38 16.53
CA GLU A 25 -11.16 -9.15 15.64
C GLU A 25 -11.12 -8.51 14.24
N ILE A 26 -9.91 -8.14 13.82
CA ILE A 26 -9.67 -7.60 12.48
C ILE A 26 -9.15 -8.69 11.58
N ILE A 27 -9.77 -8.87 10.43
CA ILE A 27 -9.31 -9.77 9.38
C ILE A 27 -8.85 -8.93 8.18
N LEU A 28 -7.59 -9.09 7.81
CA LEU A 28 -6.99 -8.47 6.63
C LEU A 28 -7.07 -9.44 5.45
N TYR A 29 -7.78 -9.04 4.40
CA TYR A 29 -7.87 -9.82 3.16
C TYR A 29 -6.85 -9.34 2.14
N GLN A 30 -6.12 -10.29 1.57
CA GLN A 30 -5.11 -10.06 0.53
C GLN A 30 -5.03 -11.23 -0.45
N PRO A 31 -4.43 -11.08 -1.65
CA PRO A 31 -4.13 -12.20 -2.53
C PRO A 31 -3.12 -13.16 -1.90
N TYR A 32 -2.99 -14.37 -2.46
CA TYR A 32 -1.96 -15.31 -2.03
C TYR A 32 -0.57 -14.71 -2.22
N GLU A 33 0.21 -14.68 -1.13
CA GLU A 33 1.48 -13.96 -1.08
C GLU A 33 2.55 -14.60 -1.96
N VAL A 34 2.67 -15.93 -1.93
CA VAL A 34 3.71 -16.65 -2.68
C VAL A 34 3.37 -16.73 -4.16
N GLU A 35 2.13 -17.07 -4.51
CA GLU A 35 1.75 -17.43 -5.86
C GLU A 35 1.23 -16.26 -6.69
N GLN A 36 0.48 -15.33 -6.09
CA GLN A 36 -0.39 -14.43 -6.85
C GLN A 36 -0.03 -12.96 -6.70
N ILE A 37 0.26 -12.48 -5.48
CA ILE A 37 0.33 -11.04 -5.20
C ILE A 37 1.39 -10.33 -6.05
N LEU A 38 1.02 -9.16 -6.58
CA LEU A 38 1.92 -8.31 -7.35
C LEU A 38 2.52 -7.22 -6.47
N LEU A 39 3.59 -6.58 -6.96
CA LEU A 39 4.34 -5.55 -6.26
C LEU A 39 3.44 -4.45 -5.64
N PRO A 40 2.53 -3.76 -6.38
CA PRO A 40 1.72 -2.68 -5.82
C PRO A 40 0.71 -3.17 -4.76
N ASP A 41 0.16 -4.37 -4.94
CA ASP A 41 -0.79 -4.95 -3.98
C ASP A 41 -0.08 -5.38 -2.71
N ASN A 42 1.11 -5.98 -2.84
CA ASN A 42 1.94 -6.38 -1.71
C ASN A 42 2.39 -5.18 -0.89
N ALA A 43 2.82 -4.10 -1.55
CA ALA A 43 3.22 -2.85 -0.89
C ALA A 43 2.09 -2.27 -0.03
N ASN A 44 0.88 -2.18 -0.60
CA ASN A 44 -0.29 -1.70 0.14
C ASN A 44 -0.70 -2.63 1.29
N CYS A 45 -0.66 -3.95 1.07
CA CYS A 45 -0.96 -4.92 2.13
C CYS A 45 0.03 -4.81 3.29
N LEU A 46 1.32 -4.71 2.99
CA LEU A 46 2.36 -4.57 4.00
C LEU A 46 2.27 -3.23 4.74
N ALA A 47 1.90 -2.14 4.06
CA ALA A 47 1.65 -0.85 4.68
C ALA A 47 0.52 -0.93 5.72
N VAL A 48 -0.60 -1.60 5.39
CA VAL A 48 -1.70 -1.80 6.34
C VAL A 48 -1.28 -2.69 7.51
N GLN A 49 -0.54 -3.78 7.25
CA GLN A 49 -0.02 -4.65 8.31
C GLN A 49 0.89 -3.86 9.26
N ALA A 50 1.81 -3.04 8.72
CA ALA A 50 2.70 -2.20 9.53
C ALA A 50 1.90 -1.20 10.37
N PHE A 51 0.92 -0.52 9.79
CA PHE A 51 0.06 0.42 10.48
C PHE A 51 -0.70 -0.25 11.66
N LEU A 52 -1.34 -1.40 11.42
CA LEU A 52 -2.06 -2.12 12.48
C LEU A 52 -1.13 -2.57 13.61
N LYS A 53 0.06 -3.08 13.28
CA LYS A 53 1.07 -3.45 14.27
C LYS A 53 1.59 -2.25 15.07
N MET A 54 1.82 -1.10 14.42
CA MET A 54 2.22 0.14 15.08
C MET A 54 1.13 0.66 16.03
N CYS A 55 -0.14 0.44 15.70
CA CYS A 55 -1.28 0.73 16.58
C CYS A 55 -1.44 -0.27 17.73
N GLY A 56 -0.67 -1.35 17.77
CA GLY A 56 -0.85 -2.43 18.76
C GLY A 56 -2.16 -3.21 18.60
N ILE A 57 -2.68 -3.29 17.38
CA ILE A 57 -3.94 -3.96 17.06
C ILE A 57 -3.64 -5.33 16.50
N ASP A 58 -4.19 -6.36 17.14
CA ASP A 58 -4.12 -7.74 16.65
C ASP A 58 -5.03 -7.92 15.42
N PHE A 59 -4.53 -8.65 14.44
CA PHE A 59 -5.27 -8.98 13.21
C PHE A 59 -4.85 -10.33 12.67
N GLN A 60 -5.74 -10.94 11.90
CA GLN A 60 -5.47 -12.16 11.15
C GLN A 60 -5.37 -11.84 9.66
N ILE A 61 -4.46 -12.51 8.96
CA ILE A 61 -4.34 -12.42 7.51
C ILE A 61 -5.13 -13.57 6.90
N GLU A 62 -6.06 -13.25 6.03
CA GLU A 62 -6.84 -14.24 5.28
C GLU A 62 -6.57 -14.10 3.78
N PRO A 63 -5.68 -14.93 3.21
CA PRO A 63 -5.39 -14.90 1.79
C PRO A 63 -6.57 -15.45 0.97
N ARG A 64 -6.94 -14.75 -0.10
CA ARG A 64 -8.01 -15.13 -1.03
C ARG A 64 -7.59 -14.85 -2.47
N SER A 65 -7.76 -15.84 -3.35
CA SER A 65 -7.47 -15.66 -4.78
C SER A 65 -8.30 -14.57 -5.44
N ASN A 66 -9.51 -14.33 -4.93
CA ASN A 66 -10.46 -13.34 -5.41
C ASN A 66 -10.59 -12.12 -4.49
N ALA A 67 -9.59 -11.83 -3.64
CA ALA A 67 -9.65 -10.73 -2.67
C ALA A 67 -10.03 -9.39 -3.31
N GLU A 68 -9.52 -9.09 -4.50
CA GLU A 68 -9.83 -7.87 -5.23
C GLU A 68 -11.34 -7.74 -5.53
N TYR A 69 -11.99 -8.84 -5.93
CA TYR A 69 -13.42 -8.86 -6.22
C TYR A 69 -14.31 -8.85 -4.98
N MET A 70 -13.77 -9.22 -3.82
CA MET A 70 -14.45 -9.14 -2.53
C MET A 70 -14.40 -7.72 -1.94
N SER A 71 -13.42 -6.93 -2.35
CA SER A 71 -13.22 -5.56 -1.85
C SER A 71 -14.32 -4.60 -2.34
N PRO A 72 -14.87 -3.75 -1.45
CA PRO A 72 -15.87 -2.74 -1.85
C PRO A 72 -15.35 -1.72 -2.88
N SER A 73 -14.04 -1.49 -2.94
CA SER A 73 -13.41 -0.58 -3.90
C SER A 73 -12.85 -1.30 -5.14
N GLY A 74 -12.90 -2.64 -5.18
CA GLY A 74 -12.21 -3.43 -6.19
C GLY A 74 -10.70 -3.41 -6.07
N ARG A 75 -10.15 -3.10 -4.90
CA ARG A 75 -8.71 -3.04 -4.62
C ARG A 75 -8.37 -3.73 -3.30
N VAL A 76 -7.14 -4.16 -3.20
CA VAL A 76 -6.57 -4.75 -1.99
C VAL A 76 -5.52 -3.82 -1.39
N PRO A 77 -5.28 -3.90 -0.07
CA PRO A 77 -5.99 -4.72 0.90
C PRO A 77 -7.33 -4.13 1.32
N PHE A 78 -8.15 -4.94 1.96
CA PHE A 78 -9.26 -4.46 2.75
C PHE A 78 -9.32 -5.21 4.09
N ILE A 79 -9.87 -4.56 5.11
CA ILE A 79 -10.09 -5.20 6.40
C ILE A 79 -11.57 -5.45 6.63
N LYS A 80 -11.86 -6.51 7.36
CA LYS A 80 -13.18 -6.78 7.96
C LYS A 80 -13.05 -6.56 9.47
N CYS A 81 -13.97 -5.75 10.00
CA CYS A 81 -14.09 -5.50 11.43
C CYS A 81 -15.57 -5.57 11.80
N GLY A 82 -15.98 -6.67 12.43
CA GLY A 82 -17.41 -6.95 12.65
C GLY A 82 -18.20 -7.00 11.33
N ALA A 83 -19.20 -6.14 11.20
CA ALA A 83 -20.02 -6.00 9.99
C ALA A 83 -19.41 -5.08 8.91
N PHE A 84 -18.32 -4.41 9.20
CA PHE A 84 -17.70 -3.42 8.30
C PHE A 84 -16.62 -4.03 7.41
N LEU A 85 -16.62 -3.63 6.13
CA LEU A 85 -15.57 -3.89 5.17
C LEU A 85 -14.94 -2.55 4.78
N ILE A 86 -13.69 -2.34 5.11
CA ILE A 86 -12.98 -1.07 4.91
C ILE A 86 -11.81 -1.30 3.95
N PRO A 87 -11.89 -0.80 2.71
CA PRO A 87 -10.83 -0.92 1.73
C PRO A 87 -9.84 0.23 1.82
N GLU A 88 -8.62 0.00 1.33
CA GLU A 88 -7.57 0.98 1.11
C GLU A 88 -6.99 1.60 2.39
N PHE A 89 -5.70 1.92 2.35
CA PHE A 89 -4.91 2.37 3.50
C PHE A 89 -5.52 3.59 4.21
N ASP A 90 -5.85 4.65 3.47
CA ASP A 90 -6.34 5.91 4.06
C ASP A 90 -7.69 5.74 4.76
N ASN A 91 -8.57 4.89 4.21
CA ASN A 91 -9.87 4.59 4.81
C ASN A 91 -9.70 3.75 6.08
N ILE A 92 -8.76 2.80 6.08
CA ILE A 92 -8.45 1.97 7.25
C ILE A 92 -7.88 2.85 8.36
N VAL A 93 -6.93 3.73 8.05
CA VAL A 93 -6.38 4.73 9.01
C VAL A 93 -7.49 5.58 9.61
N SER A 94 -8.38 6.11 8.76
CA SER A 94 -9.51 6.94 9.22
C SER A 94 -10.50 6.15 10.08
N PHE A 95 -10.79 4.90 9.73
CA PHE A 95 -11.67 4.03 10.51
C PHE A 95 -11.09 3.75 11.90
N ILE A 96 -9.83 3.35 11.98
CA ILE A 96 -9.12 3.06 13.23
C ILE A 96 -9.02 4.33 14.10
N GLY A 97 -8.72 5.49 13.49
CA GLY A 97 -8.71 6.78 14.16
C GLY A 97 -10.07 7.13 14.79
N ASN A 98 -11.18 6.89 14.08
CA ASN A 98 -12.53 7.10 14.60
C ASN A 98 -12.90 6.15 15.76
N LYS A 99 -12.16 5.05 15.91
CA LYS A 99 -12.27 4.12 17.06
C LYS A 99 -11.37 4.51 18.24
N GLY A 100 -10.66 5.63 18.14
CA GLY A 100 -9.84 6.19 19.23
C GLY A 100 -8.38 5.75 19.22
N THR A 101 -7.90 5.12 18.14
CA THR A 101 -6.49 4.72 18.00
C THR A 101 -5.88 5.44 16.82
N SER A 102 -4.94 6.35 17.05
CA SER A 102 -4.27 7.13 16.02
C SER A 102 -2.78 7.27 16.35
N LEU A 103 -1.93 7.13 15.32
CA LEU A 103 -0.48 7.33 15.48
C LEU A 103 -0.09 8.81 15.44
N SER A 104 -0.94 9.66 14.90
CA SER A 104 -0.65 11.08 14.64
C SER A 104 -1.43 12.07 15.52
N ASP A 105 -2.21 11.62 16.52
CA ASP A 105 -3.05 12.53 17.31
C ASP A 105 -2.24 13.59 18.08
N HIS A 106 -1.04 13.25 18.50
CA HIS A 106 -0.12 14.14 19.20
C HIS A 106 0.52 15.23 18.30
N LEU A 107 0.43 15.07 16.97
CA LEU A 107 1.03 16.00 16.02
C LEU A 107 0.22 17.28 15.87
N THR A 108 0.91 18.40 15.66
CA THR A 108 0.28 19.69 15.34
C THR A 108 -0.45 19.64 13.99
N ALA A 109 -1.38 20.57 13.76
CA ALA A 109 -2.11 20.64 12.49
C ALA A 109 -1.17 20.79 11.27
N ASN A 110 -0.10 21.56 11.41
CA ASN A 110 0.91 21.73 10.35
C ASN A 110 1.66 20.44 10.07
N CYS A 111 2.10 19.71 11.11
CA CYS A 111 2.77 18.42 10.94
C CYS A 111 1.83 17.37 10.31
N LYS A 112 0.55 17.37 10.67
CA LYS A 112 -0.46 16.50 10.04
C LYS A 112 -0.67 16.84 8.56
N ALA A 113 -0.68 18.13 8.20
CA ALA A 113 -0.80 18.56 6.81
C ALA A 113 0.44 18.17 5.99
N ASP A 114 1.63 18.37 6.55
CA ASP A 114 2.90 17.96 5.96
C ASP A 114 2.96 16.44 5.75
N MET A 115 2.64 15.66 6.77
CA MET A 115 2.54 14.19 6.68
C MET A 115 1.61 13.74 5.54
N ARG A 116 0.42 14.33 5.42
CA ARG A 116 -0.53 14.02 4.34
C ARG A 116 0.00 14.39 2.96
N ALA A 117 0.76 15.48 2.84
CA ALA A 117 1.40 15.86 1.59
C ALA A 117 2.42 14.79 1.14
N TYR A 118 3.26 14.31 2.07
CA TYR A 118 4.20 13.22 1.78
C TYR A 118 3.48 11.89 1.51
N MET A 119 2.41 11.55 2.21
CA MET A 119 1.59 10.36 1.89
C MET A 119 1.02 10.45 0.48
N SER A 120 0.53 11.63 0.08
CA SER A 120 0.07 11.88 -1.29
C SER A 120 1.20 11.72 -2.32
N LEU A 121 2.40 12.22 -2.01
CA LEU A 121 3.59 12.06 -2.86
C LEU A 121 3.92 10.57 -3.05
N VAL A 122 3.98 9.79 -1.96
CA VAL A 122 4.23 8.34 -2.00
C VAL A 122 3.18 7.62 -2.84
N ASN A 123 1.89 7.87 -2.61
CA ASN A 123 0.81 7.27 -3.37
C ASN A 123 0.85 7.65 -4.86
N ASN A 124 1.22 8.88 -5.19
CA ASN A 124 1.29 9.32 -6.59
C ASN A 124 2.53 8.81 -7.32
N VAL A 125 3.65 8.60 -6.64
CA VAL A 125 4.89 8.18 -7.28
C VAL A 125 5.06 6.67 -7.21
N PHE A 126 5.12 6.08 -6.00
CA PHE A 126 5.41 4.65 -5.87
C PHE A 126 4.32 3.77 -6.45
N VAL A 127 3.04 4.02 -6.14
CA VAL A 127 1.95 3.20 -6.68
C VAL A 127 1.93 3.24 -8.21
N ASN A 128 2.15 4.40 -8.83
CA ASN A 128 2.15 4.50 -10.29
C ASN A 128 3.42 3.89 -10.91
N ALA A 129 4.58 4.03 -10.28
CA ALA A 129 5.81 3.38 -10.74
C ALA A 129 5.72 1.84 -10.65
N GLU A 130 5.16 1.32 -9.55
CA GLU A 130 4.93 -0.11 -9.36
C GLU A 130 3.93 -0.67 -10.37
N LEU A 131 2.82 0.05 -10.62
CA LEU A 131 1.86 -0.31 -11.67
C LEU A 131 2.50 -0.27 -13.07
N TYR A 132 3.34 0.73 -13.34
CA TYR A 132 4.06 0.84 -14.60
C TYR A 132 4.99 -0.36 -14.81
N ILE A 133 5.83 -0.66 -13.83
CA ILE A 133 6.76 -1.79 -13.91
C ILE A 133 6.01 -3.12 -14.12
N CYS A 134 4.90 -3.34 -13.39
CA CYS A 134 4.17 -4.59 -13.50
C CYS A 134 3.39 -4.73 -14.81
N TRP A 135 2.81 -3.65 -15.35
CA TRP A 135 1.82 -3.77 -16.42
C TRP A 135 2.22 -3.10 -17.74
N VAL A 136 3.26 -2.26 -17.76
CA VAL A 136 3.74 -1.55 -18.95
C VAL A 136 5.11 -2.04 -19.38
N ASP A 137 6.05 -2.25 -18.44
CA ASP A 137 7.35 -2.85 -18.75
C ASP A 137 7.17 -4.27 -19.29
N GLU A 138 7.47 -4.47 -20.56
CA GLU A 138 7.17 -5.73 -21.29
C GLU A 138 7.92 -6.94 -20.70
N LEU A 139 9.11 -6.75 -20.17
CA LEU A 139 9.90 -7.83 -19.58
C LEU A 139 9.21 -8.33 -18.29
N THR A 140 8.95 -7.44 -17.36
CA THR A 140 8.27 -7.76 -16.09
C THR A 140 6.85 -8.26 -16.33
N LEU A 141 6.12 -7.67 -17.27
CA LEU A 141 4.77 -8.10 -17.63
C LEU A 141 4.70 -9.55 -18.06
N ASN A 142 5.64 -9.99 -18.91
CA ASN A 142 5.58 -11.34 -19.48
C ASN A 142 6.21 -12.39 -18.55
N GLU A 143 7.30 -12.08 -17.88
CA GLU A 143 8.03 -13.03 -17.04
C GLU A 143 7.44 -13.19 -15.64
N VAL A 144 6.83 -12.11 -15.09
CA VAL A 144 6.37 -12.11 -13.70
C VAL A 144 4.87 -11.87 -13.61
N THR A 145 4.39 -10.73 -14.12
CA THR A 145 3.04 -10.24 -13.84
C THR A 145 1.94 -11.18 -14.34
N LYS A 146 1.97 -11.54 -15.62
CA LYS A 146 0.96 -12.44 -16.21
C LYS A 146 0.97 -13.83 -15.58
N VAL A 147 2.16 -14.30 -15.22
CA VAL A 147 2.33 -15.62 -14.60
C VAL A 147 1.71 -15.61 -13.20
N ARG A 148 2.08 -14.64 -12.36
CA ARG A 148 1.60 -14.55 -10.97
C ARG A 148 0.11 -14.22 -10.90
N HIS A 149 -0.33 -13.16 -11.55
CA HIS A 149 -1.74 -12.73 -11.54
C HIS A 149 -2.68 -13.79 -12.09
N GLY A 150 -2.23 -14.53 -13.12
CA GLY A 150 -3.01 -15.60 -13.74
C GLY A 150 -2.92 -16.97 -13.06
N SER A 151 -1.98 -17.17 -12.11
CA SER A 151 -1.65 -18.50 -11.55
C SER A 151 -2.82 -19.24 -10.90
N VAL A 152 -3.72 -18.49 -10.27
CA VAL A 152 -4.86 -19.04 -9.50
C VAL A 152 -6.12 -19.26 -10.34
N TYR A 153 -6.09 -18.91 -11.61
CA TYR A 153 -7.25 -19.02 -12.50
C TYR A 153 -7.02 -20.06 -13.60
N PRO A 154 -8.06 -20.88 -13.91
CA PRO A 154 -7.94 -21.87 -14.98
C PRO A 154 -7.88 -21.21 -16.37
N TRP A 155 -7.30 -21.92 -17.32
CA TRP A 155 -7.37 -21.55 -18.73
C TRP A 155 -8.84 -21.66 -19.24
N PRO A 156 -9.36 -20.72 -20.05
CA PRO A 156 -8.73 -19.50 -20.59
C PRO A 156 -8.94 -18.26 -19.71
N LEU A 157 -9.57 -18.38 -18.54
CA LEU A 157 -9.96 -17.27 -17.68
C LEU A 157 -8.75 -16.41 -17.25
N ASN A 158 -7.62 -17.04 -16.97
CA ASN A 158 -6.37 -16.35 -16.61
C ASN A 158 -5.94 -15.33 -17.67
N HIS A 159 -6.04 -15.66 -18.96
CA HIS A 159 -5.70 -14.75 -20.05
C HIS A 159 -6.66 -13.57 -20.14
N PHE A 160 -7.95 -13.83 -19.97
CA PHE A 160 -8.99 -12.80 -20.00
C PHE A 160 -8.82 -11.81 -18.82
N LEU A 161 -8.60 -12.31 -17.62
CA LEU A 161 -8.41 -11.47 -16.43
C LEU A 161 -7.12 -10.66 -16.52
N ASN A 162 -6.02 -11.23 -17.00
CA ASN A 162 -4.78 -10.50 -17.26
C ASN A 162 -5.00 -9.37 -18.26
N TRP A 163 -5.71 -9.62 -19.36
CA TRP A 163 -6.03 -8.60 -20.36
C TRP A 163 -6.91 -7.49 -19.78
N GLN A 164 -7.95 -7.86 -19.05
CA GLN A 164 -8.87 -6.91 -18.41
C GLN A 164 -8.13 -6.01 -17.42
N LYS A 165 -7.32 -6.60 -16.53
CA LYS A 165 -6.55 -5.85 -15.53
C LYS A 165 -5.52 -4.93 -16.18
N ARG A 166 -4.78 -5.42 -17.18
CA ARG A 166 -3.85 -4.58 -17.94
C ARG A 166 -4.54 -3.36 -18.55
N LYS A 167 -5.71 -3.55 -19.17
CA LYS A 167 -6.49 -2.47 -19.77
C LYS A 167 -6.92 -1.43 -18.73
N GLU A 168 -7.35 -1.86 -17.55
CA GLU A 168 -7.73 -0.99 -16.44
C GLU A 168 -6.53 -0.16 -15.96
N VAL A 169 -5.38 -0.80 -15.74
CA VAL A 169 -4.15 -0.13 -15.30
C VAL A 169 -3.64 0.87 -16.34
N ILE A 170 -3.59 0.47 -17.62
CA ILE A 170 -3.21 1.39 -18.71
C ILE A 170 -4.13 2.62 -18.75
N LYS A 171 -5.44 2.41 -18.61
CA LYS A 171 -6.40 3.53 -18.56
C LYS A 171 -6.11 4.48 -17.41
N LYS A 172 -5.82 3.94 -16.21
CA LYS A 172 -5.44 4.73 -15.03
C LYS A 172 -4.15 5.51 -15.28
N LEU A 173 -3.10 4.85 -15.77
CA LEU A 173 -1.80 5.47 -16.03
C LEU A 173 -1.87 6.53 -17.15
N ASN A 174 -2.72 6.33 -18.15
CA ASN A 174 -2.97 7.35 -19.18
C ASN A 174 -3.60 8.63 -18.60
N VAL A 175 -4.62 8.49 -17.76
CA VAL A 175 -5.28 9.64 -17.10
C VAL A 175 -4.30 10.43 -16.24
N LEU A 176 -3.37 9.74 -15.61
CA LEU A 176 -2.35 10.34 -14.74
C LEU A 176 -1.08 10.81 -15.50
N GLY A 177 -1.02 10.61 -16.82
CA GLY A 177 0.14 10.98 -17.64
C GLY A 177 1.37 10.08 -17.47
N TRP A 178 1.22 8.90 -16.82
CA TRP A 178 2.32 7.98 -16.58
C TRP A 178 2.58 6.98 -17.72
N TYR A 179 1.56 6.61 -18.47
CA TYR A 179 1.68 5.59 -19.52
C TYR A 179 2.67 5.94 -20.62
N ASN A 180 2.77 7.21 -20.97
CA ASN A 180 3.65 7.71 -22.05
C ASN A 180 5.08 8.01 -21.58
N LYS A 181 5.37 7.87 -20.28
CA LYS A 181 6.73 8.04 -19.75
C LYS A 181 7.62 6.88 -20.21
N THR A 182 8.89 7.18 -20.38
CA THR A 182 9.92 6.16 -20.53
C THR A 182 10.24 5.55 -19.16
N ILE A 183 10.88 4.39 -19.16
CA ILE A 183 11.28 3.75 -17.89
C ILE A 183 12.31 4.60 -17.12
N GLU A 184 13.14 5.35 -17.84
CA GLU A 184 14.11 6.28 -17.26
C GLU A 184 13.40 7.45 -16.56
N GLU A 185 12.35 8.01 -17.17
CA GLU A 185 11.52 9.04 -16.55
C GLU A 185 10.78 8.52 -15.30
N VAL A 186 10.25 7.29 -15.33
CA VAL A 186 9.66 6.64 -14.16
C VAL A 186 10.70 6.47 -13.04
N CYS A 187 11.90 6.03 -13.38
CA CYS A 187 13.01 5.90 -12.43
C CYS A 187 13.41 7.25 -11.82
N GLU A 188 13.40 8.33 -12.59
CA GLU A 188 13.73 9.68 -12.08
C GLU A 188 12.64 10.20 -11.13
N GLU A 189 11.36 9.95 -11.40
CA GLU A 189 10.27 10.29 -10.47
C GLU A 189 10.44 9.57 -9.12
N VAL A 190 10.77 8.27 -9.15
CA VAL A 190 11.02 7.49 -7.92
C VAL A 190 12.23 8.02 -7.18
N LYS A 191 13.32 8.37 -7.89
CA LYS A 191 14.51 8.95 -7.30
C LYS A 191 14.23 10.30 -6.62
N ASN A 192 13.46 11.17 -7.28
CA ASN A 192 13.06 12.45 -6.70
C ASN A 192 12.21 12.26 -5.43
N CYS A 193 11.29 11.30 -5.45
CA CYS A 193 10.49 10.96 -4.27
C CYS A 193 11.37 10.42 -3.13
N CYS A 194 12.30 9.51 -3.41
CA CYS A 194 13.24 8.99 -2.41
C CYS A 194 14.13 10.09 -1.84
N THR A 195 14.56 11.06 -2.65
CA THR A 195 15.33 12.22 -2.20
C THR A 195 14.52 13.05 -1.21
N ALA A 196 13.29 13.43 -1.57
CA ALA A 196 12.41 14.20 -0.70
C ALA A 196 12.10 13.49 0.63
N LEU A 197 11.86 12.17 0.58
CA LEU A 197 11.65 11.36 1.79
C LEU A 197 12.92 11.26 2.63
N SER A 198 14.09 11.10 2.01
CA SER A 198 15.37 11.01 2.71
C SER A 198 15.72 12.32 3.41
N GLU A 199 15.53 13.45 2.74
CA GLU A 199 15.71 14.79 3.33
C GLU A 199 14.75 15.03 4.51
N ARG A 200 13.47 14.60 4.37
CA ARG A 200 12.47 14.74 5.45
C ARG A 200 12.80 13.87 6.67
N LEU A 201 13.45 12.73 6.47
CA LEU A 201 13.84 11.80 7.53
C LEU A 201 15.18 12.18 8.19
N GLU A 202 15.96 13.07 7.58
CA GLU A 202 17.30 13.41 8.05
C GLU A 202 17.31 13.84 9.52
N GLY A 203 18.18 13.21 10.31
CA GLY A 203 18.31 13.48 11.75
C GLY A 203 17.22 12.90 12.64
N SER A 204 16.27 12.13 12.08
CA SER A 204 15.15 11.54 12.80
C SER A 204 15.08 10.01 12.62
N ASP A 205 14.52 9.34 13.61
CA ASP A 205 14.25 7.90 13.53
C ASP A 205 13.01 7.58 12.67
N TYR A 206 12.01 8.47 12.72
CA TYR A 206 10.74 8.38 12.03
C TYR A 206 10.32 9.73 11.47
N PHE A 207 9.38 9.74 10.52
CA PHE A 207 8.89 10.96 9.86
C PHE A 207 8.12 11.92 10.80
N SER A 208 7.70 11.46 11.97
CA SER A 208 7.13 12.33 13.02
C SER A 208 8.15 13.33 13.59
N GLY A 209 9.44 13.07 13.46
CA GLY A 209 10.49 13.74 14.19
C GLY A 209 10.70 13.20 15.61
N ASP A 210 9.84 12.32 16.06
CA ASP A 210 9.85 11.66 17.36
C ASP A 210 10.43 10.25 17.30
N LYS A 211 10.45 9.56 18.44
CA LYS A 211 10.84 8.13 18.53
C LYS A 211 9.71 7.15 18.22
N THR A 212 8.53 7.64 17.86
CA THR A 212 7.35 6.85 17.53
C THR A 212 6.98 7.02 16.07
N PRO A 213 6.67 5.94 15.35
CA PRO A 213 6.26 6.03 13.96
C PRO A 213 4.86 6.61 13.81
N ASN A 214 4.56 7.12 12.62
CA ASN A 214 3.24 7.57 12.21
C ASN A 214 2.75 6.82 10.96
N GLU A 215 1.62 7.26 10.39
CA GLU A 215 1.00 6.64 9.21
C GLU A 215 1.89 6.70 7.97
N LEU A 216 2.69 7.76 7.81
CA LEU A 216 3.64 7.90 6.71
C LEU A 216 4.76 6.85 6.81
N ASP A 217 5.26 6.57 8.02
CA ASP A 217 6.27 5.53 8.23
C ASP A 217 5.75 4.14 7.80
N ALA A 218 4.50 3.83 8.12
CA ALA A 218 3.87 2.57 7.71
C ALA A 218 3.71 2.48 6.19
N LEU A 219 3.27 3.57 5.55
CA LEU A 219 3.08 3.64 4.10
C LEU A 219 4.42 3.51 3.36
N VAL A 220 5.42 4.29 3.75
CA VAL A 220 6.78 4.25 3.16
C VAL A 220 7.41 2.87 3.35
N PHE A 221 7.27 2.28 4.55
CA PHE A 221 7.76 0.93 4.81
C PHE A 221 7.16 -0.09 3.84
N GLY A 222 5.83 -0.07 3.64
CA GLY A 222 5.16 -0.99 2.73
C GLY A 222 5.74 -0.96 1.32
N HIS A 223 5.90 0.24 0.75
CA HIS A 223 6.44 0.39 -0.61
C HIS A 223 7.93 0.08 -0.69
N ILE A 224 8.74 0.71 0.15
CA ILE A 224 10.21 0.57 0.11
C ILE A 224 10.64 -0.87 0.38
N PHE A 225 10.10 -1.50 1.44
CA PHE A 225 10.45 -2.88 1.79
C PHE A 225 10.05 -3.85 0.68
N THR A 226 8.86 -3.71 0.14
CA THR A 226 8.38 -4.59 -0.94
C THR A 226 9.20 -4.43 -2.21
N ILE A 227 9.59 -3.20 -2.59
CA ILE A 227 10.47 -2.96 -3.75
C ILE A 227 11.82 -3.63 -3.56
N ILE A 228 12.40 -3.57 -2.35
CA ILE A 228 13.72 -4.17 -2.08
C ILE A 228 13.65 -5.70 -2.06
N THR A 229 12.59 -6.27 -1.53
CA THR A 229 12.47 -7.72 -1.29
C THR A 229 11.82 -8.50 -2.42
N THR A 230 11.15 -7.83 -3.36
CA THR A 230 10.52 -8.51 -4.51
C THR A 230 11.50 -8.60 -5.68
N PRO A 231 11.95 -9.80 -6.07
CA PRO A 231 12.83 -9.96 -7.22
C PRO A 231 12.05 -9.69 -8.52
N LEU A 232 12.49 -8.69 -9.27
CA LEU A 232 11.95 -8.34 -10.59
C LEU A 232 13.07 -8.33 -11.64
N PRO A 233 12.75 -8.61 -12.92
CA PRO A 233 13.71 -8.46 -14.00
C PRO A 233 14.32 -7.05 -14.02
N GLY A 234 15.67 -6.98 -14.03
CA GLY A 234 16.41 -5.71 -14.07
C GLY A 234 16.48 -4.92 -12.76
N ASN A 235 15.66 -5.20 -11.74
CA ASN A 235 15.71 -4.59 -10.40
C ASN A 235 15.86 -3.06 -10.36
N LYS A 236 15.36 -2.34 -11.37
CA LYS A 236 15.58 -0.87 -11.54
C LYS A 236 15.12 -0.08 -10.32
N LEU A 237 13.90 -0.33 -9.83
CA LEU A 237 13.39 0.38 -8.64
C LEU A 237 14.16 0.00 -7.37
N ALA A 238 14.48 -1.27 -7.18
CA ALA A 238 15.24 -1.74 -6.03
C ALA A 238 16.62 -1.09 -5.95
N ASN A 239 17.34 -0.99 -7.08
CA ASN A 239 18.64 -0.34 -7.16
C ASN A 239 18.58 1.14 -6.77
N ILE A 240 17.53 1.85 -7.18
CA ILE A 240 17.32 3.26 -6.80
C ILE A 240 17.09 3.35 -5.30
N VAL A 241 16.15 2.61 -4.76
CA VAL A 241 15.77 2.67 -3.34
C VAL A 241 16.95 2.29 -2.44
N GLN A 242 17.73 1.28 -2.80
CA GLN A 242 18.93 0.85 -2.07
C GLN A 242 20.03 1.92 -2.02
N SER A 243 20.03 2.89 -2.94
CA SER A 243 20.95 4.03 -2.90
C SER A 243 20.62 5.08 -1.83
N TYR A 244 19.49 4.93 -1.11
CA TYR A 244 19.06 5.81 -0.03
C TYR A 244 19.14 5.10 1.33
N PRO A 245 20.30 5.10 1.99
CA PRO A 245 20.52 4.32 3.22
C PRO A 245 19.58 4.70 4.37
N LEU A 246 19.14 5.96 4.48
CA LEU A 246 18.20 6.39 5.51
C LEU A 246 16.86 5.67 5.39
N LEU A 247 16.33 5.51 4.17
CA LEU A 247 15.08 4.80 3.91
C LEU A 247 15.23 3.30 4.16
N VAL A 248 16.36 2.72 3.78
CA VAL A 248 16.67 1.31 4.05
C VAL A 248 16.76 1.05 5.56
N HIS A 249 17.42 1.95 6.31
CA HIS A 249 17.53 1.86 7.77
C HIS A 249 16.16 2.03 8.46
N LEU A 250 15.29 2.93 7.97
CA LEU A 250 13.90 3.04 8.44
C LEU A 250 13.17 1.71 8.29
N CYS A 251 13.24 1.09 7.11
CA CYS A 251 12.62 -0.20 6.86
C CYS A 251 13.14 -1.30 7.81
N LYS A 252 14.44 -1.40 7.99
CA LYS A 252 15.05 -2.37 8.90
C LYS A 252 14.63 -2.14 10.36
N ARG A 253 14.50 -0.88 10.79
CA ARG A 253 14.03 -0.53 12.14
C ARG A 253 12.58 -0.97 12.35
N ILE A 254 11.70 -0.71 11.38
CA ILE A 254 10.30 -1.10 11.44
C ILE A 254 10.16 -2.62 11.40
N GLU A 255 10.88 -3.30 10.50
CA GLU A 255 10.90 -4.76 10.41
C GLU A 255 11.31 -5.39 11.75
N THR A 256 12.44 -4.95 12.32
CA THR A 256 12.94 -5.48 13.58
C THR A 256 11.96 -5.25 14.73
N ARG A 257 11.36 -4.06 14.81
CA ARG A 257 10.49 -3.69 15.93
C ARG A 257 9.10 -4.31 15.87
N TYR A 258 8.55 -4.49 14.67
CA TYR A 258 7.13 -4.85 14.52
C TYR A 258 6.90 -6.19 13.82
N PHE A 259 7.88 -6.76 13.12
CA PHE A 259 7.71 -8.00 12.35
C PHE A 259 8.59 -9.15 12.83
N GLN A 260 9.74 -8.88 13.44
CA GLN A 260 10.51 -9.94 14.06
C GLN A 260 9.82 -10.33 15.38
N ARG A 261 9.50 -11.60 15.56
CA ARG A 261 9.08 -12.12 16.86
C ARG A 261 10.24 -11.94 17.82
N SER A 262 10.00 -11.31 18.99
CA SER A 262 10.86 -11.52 20.15
C SER A 262 10.83 -13.02 20.43
N GLU A 263 11.96 -13.67 20.30
CA GLU A 263 12.16 -15.00 20.84
C GLU A 263 12.25 -14.83 22.38
N ASP A 264 11.08 -14.80 23.03
CA ASP A 264 10.96 -14.93 24.48
C ASP A 264 10.40 -16.33 24.82
#